data_f4b7baee52d0ccffc284f74d0e4577aa
#
_entry.id   f4b7baee52d0ccffc284f74d0e4577aa
#
_cell.length_a   1.000
_cell.length_b   1.000
_cell.length_c   1.000
_cell.angle_alpha   90.00
_cell.angle_beta   90.00
_cell.angle_gamma   90.00
#
_symmetry.space_group_name_H-M   'P 1'
#
loop_
_entity.id
_entity.type
_entity.pdbx_description
1 polymer ?
#
loop_
_entity_poly.entity_id
_entity_poly.type
_entity_poly.pdbx_seq_one_letter_code
_entity_poly.pdbx_strand_id
1 'polypeptide(L)'
;MHDGEIHIDAGLVQRLVAAQFPDLAGLPVREVKSTGTVNAIYRLGGQLCARLPRLPRYVSSLEREWRWLPVLAPGLTLRVPEPVALGQPAAEYPFTWLIYRWIDGRPYADQLIDDERQAALDLARFVAELRQTAPPADAPAAGRRPLAELDTGTRTSIAAAADVIDGPAALAAWASALRAPAWDGSPVWIHADLLRPNLLVTHGRLRAVIDFGSAGAGDPATDVIPAWAVFGPAGRAAFRDALDVDDGTWRRARGIALHQAAALIPYYAVSNPGFAALGRRTVTEVIADFRTD
;
A
#
# COMPACT_ATOMS: atom_id res chain seq x y z
N MET A 1 2.91 -4.86 -20.09
CA MET A 1 1.47 -4.55 -20.34
C MET A 1 0.72 -5.85 -20.14
N HIS A 2 -0.38 -5.80 -19.40
CA HIS A 2 -1.27 -6.96 -19.26
C HIS A 2 -2.23 -6.98 -20.47
N ASP A 3 -2.66 -8.17 -20.90
CA ASP A 3 -3.67 -8.29 -21.96
C ASP A 3 -4.94 -7.53 -21.56
N GLY A 4 -5.42 -6.67 -22.45
CA GLY A 4 -6.62 -5.83 -22.24
C GLY A 4 -6.38 -4.46 -21.58
N GLU A 5 -5.13 -4.02 -21.37
CA GLU A 5 -4.84 -2.66 -20.93
C GLU A 5 -5.26 -1.62 -22.00
N ILE A 6 -5.97 -0.58 -21.54
CA ILE A 6 -6.28 0.58 -22.36
C ILE A 6 -5.03 1.45 -22.50
N HIS A 7 -4.73 1.85 -23.75
CA HIS A 7 -3.70 2.84 -23.98
C HIS A 7 -4.18 4.22 -23.49
N ILE A 8 -3.44 4.77 -22.53
CA ILE A 8 -3.75 6.08 -21.94
C ILE A 8 -2.53 6.96 -22.23
N ASP A 9 -2.77 8.09 -22.91
CA ASP A 9 -1.76 9.10 -23.20
C ASP A 9 -2.20 10.50 -22.71
N ALA A 10 -1.30 11.46 -22.74
CA ALA A 10 -1.59 12.82 -22.29
C ALA A 10 -2.70 13.50 -23.11
N GLY A 11 -2.83 13.15 -24.39
CA GLY A 11 -3.89 13.69 -25.28
C GLY A 11 -5.27 13.19 -24.87
N LEU A 12 -5.42 11.91 -24.56
CA LEU A 12 -6.67 11.36 -24.02
C LEU A 12 -7.03 12.05 -22.69
N VAL A 13 -6.08 12.15 -21.76
CA VAL A 13 -6.32 12.81 -20.46
C VAL A 13 -6.72 14.28 -20.65
N GLN A 14 -6.07 15.02 -21.56
CA GLN A 14 -6.42 16.40 -21.87
C GLN A 14 -7.87 16.52 -22.38
N ARG A 15 -8.30 15.63 -23.28
CA ARG A 15 -9.69 15.64 -23.81
C ARG A 15 -10.70 15.30 -22.71
N LEU A 16 -10.44 14.29 -21.88
CA LEU A 16 -11.33 13.91 -20.77
C LEU A 16 -11.47 15.05 -19.76
N VAL A 17 -10.36 15.71 -19.40
CA VAL A 17 -10.38 16.87 -18.49
C VAL A 17 -11.16 18.02 -19.11
N ALA A 18 -10.89 18.39 -20.37
CA ALA A 18 -11.58 19.50 -21.05
C ALA A 18 -13.07 19.27 -21.19
N ALA A 19 -13.49 18.04 -21.47
CA ALA A 19 -14.90 17.69 -21.63
C ALA A 19 -15.70 17.67 -20.31
N GLN A 20 -15.07 17.21 -19.22
CA GLN A 20 -15.78 16.99 -17.96
C GLN A 20 -15.52 18.07 -16.91
N PHE A 21 -14.38 18.77 -16.99
CA PHE A 21 -13.95 19.79 -16.02
C PHE A 21 -13.42 21.03 -16.75
N PRO A 22 -14.30 21.86 -17.35
CA PRO A 22 -13.91 23.02 -18.17
C PRO A 22 -12.95 23.99 -17.46
N ASP A 23 -13.11 24.18 -16.15
CA ASP A 23 -12.24 25.03 -15.33
C ASP A 23 -10.78 24.53 -15.25
N LEU A 24 -10.55 23.26 -15.56
CA LEU A 24 -9.22 22.64 -15.57
C LEU A 24 -8.66 22.44 -16.99
N ALA A 25 -9.43 22.74 -18.04
CA ALA A 25 -9.11 22.45 -19.44
C ALA A 25 -7.78 23.09 -19.91
N GLY A 26 -7.43 24.26 -19.35
CA GLY A 26 -6.20 24.98 -19.68
C GLY A 26 -4.92 24.49 -18.98
N LEU A 27 -5.04 23.52 -18.06
CA LEU A 27 -3.88 23.02 -17.32
C LEU A 27 -3.01 22.12 -18.21
N PRO A 28 -1.67 22.27 -18.18
CA PRO A 28 -0.78 21.36 -18.88
C PRO A 28 -0.84 19.94 -18.29
N VAL A 29 -0.96 18.95 -19.14
CA VAL A 29 -1.00 17.51 -18.78
C VAL A 29 0.38 16.90 -19.02
N ARG A 30 0.95 16.24 -18.02
CA ARG A 30 2.26 15.55 -18.10
C ARG A 30 2.20 14.19 -17.43
N GLU A 31 2.67 13.16 -18.12
CA GLU A 31 2.76 11.82 -17.55
C GLU A 31 3.70 11.79 -16.34
N VAL A 32 3.29 11.07 -15.30
CA VAL A 32 4.13 10.76 -14.14
C VAL A 32 4.63 9.32 -14.29
N LYS A 33 5.94 9.16 -14.45
CA LYS A 33 6.56 7.83 -14.40
C LYS A 33 6.42 7.28 -12.99
N SER A 34 5.58 6.27 -12.83
CA SER A 34 5.31 5.60 -11.57
C SER A 34 5.80 4.14 -11.65
N THR A 35 6.26 3.61 -10.52
CA THR A 35 6.52 2.16 -10.37
C THR A 35 5.23 1.37 -10.20
N GLY A 36 4.10 2.04 -9.92
CA GLY A 36 2.79 1.43 -9.84
C GLY A 36 2.26 0.96 -11.19
N THR A 37 1.70 -0.23 -11.23
CA THR A 37 1.23 -0.89 -12.47
C THR A 37 -0.27 -0.77 -12.72
N VAL A 38 -1.01 -0.27 -11.73
CA VAL A 38 -2.47 -0.31 -11.67
C VAL A 38 -3.13 0.86 -12.41
N ASN A 39 -2.59 2.07 -12.22
CA ASN A 39 -3.15 3.31 -12.76
C ASN A 39 -2.12 4.05 -13.62
N ALA A 40 -2.60 4.72 -14.67
CA ALA A 40 -1.86 5.79 -15.32
C ALA A 40 -2.02 7.07 -14.48
N ILE A 41 -0.93 7.79 -14.26
CA ILE A 41 -0.91 9.00 -13.45
C ILE A 41 -0.42 10.16 -14.30
N TYR A 42 -1.17 11.26 -14.31
CA TYR A 42 -0.83 12.47 -15.04
C TYR A 42 -0.93 13.70 -14.14
N ARG A 43 0.11 14.51 -14.12
CA ARG A 43 0.05 15.85 -13.51
C ARG A 43 -0.89 16.74 -14.33
N LEU A 44 -1.73 17.50 -13.63
CA LEU A 44 -2.55 18.57 -14.20
C LEU A 44 -2.08 19.89 -13.58
N GLY A 45 -1.35 20.66 -14.35
CA GLY A 45 -0.68 21.84 -13.84
C GLY A 45 0.32 21.53 -12.72
N GLY A 46 0.41 22.42 -11.73
CA GLY A 46 1.33 22.31 -10.60
C GLY A 46 0.76 21.62 -9.36
N GLN A 47 -0.57 21.55 -9.22
CA GLN A 47 -1.20 21.17 -7.94
C GLN A 47 -2.13 19.96 -7.99
N LEU A 48 -2.44 19.45 -9.18
CA LEU A 48 -3.37 18.35 -9.35
C LEU A 48 -2.73 17.17 -10.08
N CYS A 49 -3.35 15.99 -9.94
CA CYS A 49 -3.06 14.85 -10.79
C CYS A 49 -4.35 14.07 -11.09
N ALA A 50 -4.38 13.47 -12.28
CA ALA A 50 -5.40 12.49 -12.68
C ALA A 50 -4.85 11.08 -12.49
N ARG A 51 -5.67 10.16 -11.92
CA ARG A 51 -5.41 8.72 -11.84
C ARG A 51 -6.47 8.00 -12.65
N LEU A 52 -6.02 7.22 -13.64
CA LEU A 52 -6.87 6.50 -14.58
C LEU A 52 -6.55 5.00 -14.50
N PRO A 53 -7.49 4.14 -14.10
CA PRO A 53 -7.31 2.69 -14.11
C PRO A 53 -6.94 2.17 -15.50
N ARG A 54 -5.99 1.24 -15.57
CA ARG A 54 -5.61 0.60 -16.85
C ARG A 54 -6.51 -0.57 -17.19
N LEU A 55 -7.20 -1.13 -16.20
CA LEU A 55 -8.05 -2.33 -16.32
C LEU A 55 -9.32 -2.18 -15.48
N PRO A 56 -10.44 -2.84 -15.88
CA PRO A 56 -11.73 -2.75 -15.16
C PRO A 56 -11.63 -3.12 -13.68
N ARG A 57 -10.83 -4.13 -13.36
CA ARG A 57 -10.66 -4.62 -11.97
C ARG A 57 -10.08 -3.59 -10.98
N TYR A 58 -9.53 -2.49 -11.48
CA TYR A 58 -8.94 -1.44 -10.64
C TYR A 58 -9.87 -0.25 -10.38
N VAL A 59 -11.03 -0.20 -11.04
CA VAL A 59 -12.01 0.88 -10.89
C VAL A 59 -12.52 0.97 -9.45
N SER A 60 -12.88 -0.18 -8.86
CA SER A 60 -13.40 -0.24 -7.49
C SER A 60 -12.43 0.32 -6.43
N SER A 61 -11.12 0.28 -6.69
CA SER A 61 -10.12 0.87 -5.79
C SER A 61 -10.22 2.40 -5.77
N LEU A 62 -10.45 3.04 -6.93
CA LEU A 62 -10.65 4.50 -6.98
C LEU A 62 -11.99 4.93 -6.39
N GLU A 63 -13.06 4.16 -6.64
CA GLU A 63 -14.37 4.42 -6.04
C GLU A 63 -14.33 4.34 -4.52
N ARG A 64 -13.54 3.40 -3.99
CA ARG A 64 -13.26 3.28 -2.57
C ARG A 64 -12.55 4.53 -2.03
N GLU A 65 -11.50 5.00 -2.68
CA GLU A 65 -10.80 6.23 -2.31
C GLU A 65 -11.73 7.45 -2.37
N TRP A 66 -12.53 7.59 -3.43
CA TRP A 66 -13.51 8.68 -3.55
C TRP A 66 -14.48 8.74 -2.37
N ARG A 67 -14.97 7.57 -1.96
CA ARG A 67 -15.97 7.48 -0.91
C ARG A 67 -15.38 7.69 0.49
N TRP A 68 -14.23 7.09 0.77
CA TRP A 68 -13.76 6.93 2.15
C TRP A 68 -12.65 7.91 2.56
N LEU A 69 -11.83 8.40 1.64
CA LEU A 69 -10.79 9.38 1.98
C LEU A 69 -11.35 10.65 2.65
N PRO A 70 -12.47 11.25 2.19
CA PRO A 70 -13.05 12.41 2.87
C PRO A 70 -13.50 12.14 4.32
N VAL A 71 -13.82 10.89 4.64
CA VAL A 71 -14.23 10.47 5.99
C VAL A 71 -13.01 10.23 6.89
N LEU A 72 -11.95 9.66 6.34
CA LEU A 72 -10.76 9.25 7.10
C LEU A 72 -9.75 10.40 7.27
N ALA A 73 -9.55 11.20 6.24
CA ALA A 73 -8.51 12.23 6.20
C ALA A 73 -8.53 13.23 7.36
N PRO A 74 -9.69 13.71 7.88
CA PRO A 74 -9.71 14.71 8.95
C PRO A 74 -9.08 14.24 10.27
N GLY A 75 -9.00 12.92 10.51
CA GLY A 75 -8.42 12.33 11.72
C GLY A 75 -6.94 12.00 11.61
N LEU A 76 -6.28 12.23 10.46
CA LEU A 76 -4.92 11.77 10.18
C LEU A 76 -3.90 12.92 10.19
N THR A 77 -2.78 12.72 10.87
CA THR A 77 -1.69 13.72 10.94
C THR A 77 -0.76 13.67 9.73
N LEU A 78 -0.53 12.48 9.13
CA LEU A 78 0.15 12.38 7.85
C LEU A 78 -0.81 12.76 6.71
N ARG A 79 -0.28 13.43 5.69
CA ARG A 79 -1.08 13.77 4.51
C ARG A 79 -1.53 12.51 3.78
N VAL A 80 -2.76 12.53 3.30
CA VAL A 80 -3.34 11.47 2.47
C VAL A 80 -3.87 12.07 1.17
N PRO A 81 -4.13 11.27 0.12
CA PRO A 81 -4.71 11.78 -1.11
C PRO A 81 -6.04 12.51 -0.84
N GLU A 82 -6.19 13.68 -1.43
CA GLU A 82 -7.43 14.47 -1.38
C GLU A 82 -8.12 14.38 -2.75
N PRO A 83 -9.21 13.61 -2.89
CA PRO A 83 -9.99 13.57 -4.11
C PRO A 83 -10.66 14.93 -4.36
N VAL A 84 -10.50 15.46 -5.58
CA VAL A 84 -11.03 16.77 -5.98
C VAL A 84 -12.22 16.61 -6.91
N ALA A 85 -12.14 15.67 -7.87
CA ALA A 85 -13.20 15.45 -8.84
C ALA A 85 -13.25 14.00 -9.31
N LEU A 86 -14.46 13.53 -9.59
CA LEU A 86 -14.76 12.20 -10.10
C LEU A 86 -15.12 12.28 -11.59
N GLY A 87 -14.23 11.80 -12.44
CA GLY A 87 -14.46 11.67 -13.87
C GLY A 87 -15.30 10.45 -14.20
N GLN A 88 -16.23 10.63 -15.13
CA GLN A 88 -17.16 9.61 -15.59
C GLN A 88 -16.61 8.87 -16.82
N PRO A 89 -17.07 7.63 -17.07
CA PRO A 89 -16.81 6.94 -18.32
C PRO A 89 -17.19 7.76 -19.55
N ALA A 90 -16.41 7.66 -20.61
CA ALA A 90 -16.63 8.31 -21.90
C ALA A 90 -16.35 7.33 -23.05
N ALA A 91 -16.74 7.67 -24.27
CA ALA A 91 -16.54 6.78 -25.43
C ALA A 91 -15.06 6.39 -25.65
N GLU A 92 -14.14 7.30 -25.34
CA GLU A 92 -12.69 7.06 -25.50
C GLU A 92 -12.06 6.39 -24.28
N TYR A 93 -12.75 6.38 -23.11
CA TYR A 93 -12.23 5.82 -21.87
C TYR A 93 -13.39 5.31 -21.00
N PRO A 94 -13.61 3.99 -20.89
CA PRO A 94 -14.83 3.41 -20.33
C PRO A 94 -14.84 3.25 -18.81
N PHE A 95 -13.88 3.83 -18.09
CA PHE A 95 -13.76 3.67 -16.64
C PHE A 95 -13.97 5.00 -15.91
N THR A 96 -14.44 4.91 -14.67
CA THR A 96 -14.37 6.00 -13.70
C THR A 96 -12.90 6.32 -13.39
N TRP A 97 -12.58 7.59 -13.21
CA TRP A 97 -11.24 8.09 -12.92
C TRP A 97 -11.31 9.25 -11.94
N LEU A 98 -10.17 9.61 -11.32
CA LEU A 98 -10.16 10.63 -10.27
C LEU A 98 -9.11 11.70 -10.52
N ILE A 99 -9.46 12.93 -10.14
CA ILE A 99 -8.51 14.02 -9.96
C ILE A 99 -8.26 14.20 -8.45
N TYR A 100 -7.00 14.28 -8.08
CA TYR A 100 -6.54 14.48 -6.70
C TYR A 100 -5.69 15.74 -6.60
N ARG A 101 -5.60 16.31 -5.40
CA ARG A 101 -4.49 17.21 -5.09
C ARG A 101 -3.17 16.44 -5.15
N TRP A 102 -2.18 17.06 -5.77
CA TRP A 102 -0.85 16.46 -5.81
C TRP A 102 -0.17 16.55 -4.44
N ILE A 103 0.48 15.48 -4.04
CA ILE A 103 1.34 15.43 -2.87
C ILE A 103 2.78 15.30 -3.35
N ASP A 104 3.61 16.30 -3.03
CA ASP A 104 5.04 16.25 -3.33
C ASP A 104 5.72 15.29 -2.34
N GLY A 105 6.67 14.53 -2.87
CA GLY A 105 7.45 13.57 -2.10
C GLY A 105 8.05 12.50 -2.98
N ARG A 106 8.98 11.75 -2.41
CA ARG A 106 9.58 10.56 -3.04
C ARG A 106 9.20 9.32 -2.24
N PRO A 107 8.98 8.17 -2.89
CA PRO A 107 8.76 6.91 -2.19
C PRO A 107 9.86 6.65 -1.15
N TYR A 108 9.47 6.07 -0.02
CA TYR A 108 10.38 5.76 1.08
C TYR A 108 11.57 4.94 0.60
N ALA A 109 12.75 5.41 0.96
CA ALA A 109 14.01 4.72 0.79
C ALA A 109 14.93 5.11 1.94
N ASP A 110 15.79 4.20 2.40
CA ASP A 110 16.61 4.40 3.59
C ASP A 110 17.48 5.67 3.48
N GLN A 111 18.04 5.94 2.29
CA GLN A 111 18.88 7.14 2.03
C GLN A 111 18.08 8.46 1.97
N LEU A 112 16.76 8.43 2.08
CA LEU A 112 15.90 9.63 2.07
C LEU A 112 15.40 9.99 3.46
N ILE A 113 15.63 9.15 4.45
CA ILE A 113 15.18 9.33 5.83
C ILE A 113 16.35 9.73 6.70
N ASP A 114 16.20 10.83 7.41
CA ASP A 114 17.23 11.33 8.35
C ASP A 114 17.18 10.56 9.68
N ASP A 115 16.00 10.15 10.11
CA ASP A 115 15.75 9.41 11.37
C ASP A 115 14.66 8.35 11.15
N GLU A 116 15.08 7.08 11.05
CA GLU A 116 14.19 5.94 10.87
C GLU A 116 13.26 5.73 12.08
N ARG A 117 13.78 5.96 13.29
CA ARG A 117 12.97 5.82 14.52
C ARG A 117 11.82 6.83 14.51
N GLN A 118 12.08 8.08 14.13
CA GLN A 118 11.04 9.09 14.02
C GLN A 118 10.03 8.75 12.93
N ALA A 119 10.49 8.24 11.77
CA ALA A 119 9.59 7.80 10.71
C ALA A 119 8.69 6.64 11.16
N ALA A 120 9.22 5.73 11.98
CA ALA A 120 8.45 4.63 12.58
C ALA A 120 7.39 5.15 13.57
N LEU A 121 7.73 6.13 14.40
CA LEU A 121 6.77 6.77 15.32
C LEU A 121 5.68 7.55 14.56
N ASP A 122 6.04 8.26 13.50
CA ASP A 122 5.09 9.00 12.66
C ASP A 122 4.10 8.03 11.98
N LEU A 123 4.59 6.88 11.48
CA LEU A 123 3.73 5.86 10.86
C LEU A 123 2.89 5.10 11.89
N ALA A 124 3.42 4.80 13.07
CA ALA A 124 2.68 4.19 14.16
C ALA A 124 1.51 5.07 14.60
N ARG A 125 1.75 6.38 14.73
CA ARG A 125 0.69 7.36 15.02
C ARG A 125 -0.39 7.34 13.95
N PHE A 126 -0.01 7.39 12.67
CA PHE A 126 -0.96 7.30 11.55
C PHE A 126 -1.83 6.04 11.62
N VAL A 127 -1.23 4.88 11.89
CA VAL A 127 -1.98 3.62 12.03
C VAL A 127 -2.93 3.66 13.23
N ALA A 128 -2.50 4.23 14.36
CA ALA A 128 -3.34 4.39 15.54
C ALA A 128 -4.52 5.35 15.28
N GLU A 129 -4.26 6.47 14.60
CA GLU A 129 -5.30 7.45 14.22
C GLU A 129 -6.33 6.84 13.26
N LEU A 130 -5.90 6.06 12.27
CA LEU A 130 -6.79 5.39 11.33
C LEU A 130 -7.76 4.43 12.05
N ARG A 131 -7.29 3.73 13.08
CA ARG A 131 -8.08 2.81 13.91
C ARG A 131 -9.08 3.50 14.84
N GLN A 132 -8.92 4.80 15.13
CA GLN A 132 -9.85 5.54 16.00
C GLN A 132 -11.21 5.78 15.31
N THR A 133 -11.25 5.83 14.00
CA THR A 133 -12.50 5.92 13.24
C THR A 133 -13.18 4.55 13.24
N ALA A 134 -14.37 4.45 13.81
CA ALA A 134 -15.13 3.20 13.76
C ALA A 134 -15.59 2.90 12.33
N PRO A 135 -15.32 1.72 11.76
CA PRO A 135 -15.83 1.38 10.45
C PRO A 135 -17.37 1.27 10.48
N PRO A 136 -18.10 1.95 9.59
CA PRO A 136 -19.53 1.76 9.45
C PRO A 136 -19.86 0.38 8.87
N ALA A 137 -21.12 -0.05 8.98
CA ALA A 137 -21.55 -1.39 8.54
C ALA A 137 -21.33 -1.67 7.05
N ASP A 138 -21.26 -0.62 6.23
CA ASP A 138 -21.02 -0.71 4.79
C ASP A 138 -19.54 -0.43 4.41
N ALA A 139 -18.64 -0.35 5.39
CA ALA A 139 -17.20 -0.29 5.12
C ALA A 139 -16.76 -1.56 4.35
N PRO A 140 -15.92 -1.39 3.30
CA PRO A 140 -15.44 -2.56 2.56
C PRO A 140 -14.55 -3.42 3.46
N ALA A 141 -14.67 -4.74 3.35
CA ALA A 141 -13.73 -5.64 3.99
C ALA A 141 -12.33 -5.48 3.38
N ALA A 142 -11.30 -5.53 4.23
CA ALA A 142 -9.91 -5.36 3.82
C ALA A 142 -8.97 -6.30 4.58
N GLY A 143 -7.70 -6.34 4.11
CA GLY A 143 -6.67 -7.20 4.70
C GLY A 143 -6.56 -8.54 4.03
N ARG A 144 -5.94 -9.48 4.72
CA ARG A 144 -5.68 -10.84 4.21
C ARG A 144 -6.64 -11.84 4.85
N ARG A 145 -6.90 -12.92 4.12
CA ARG A 145 -7.59 -14.09 4.68
C ARG A 145 -6.78 -14.66 5.85
N PRO A 146 -7.40 -15.45 6.75
CA PRO A 146 -6.69 -16.15 7.82
C PRO A 146 -5.46 -16.88 7.30
N LEU A 147 -4.35 -16.85 8.05
CA LEU A 147 -3.06 -17.42 7.60
C LEU A 147 -3.17 -18.89 7.19
N ALA A 148 -4.03 -19.67 7.87
CA ALA A 148 -4.26 -21.06 7.53
C ALA A 148 -4.79 -21.27 6.10
N GLU A 149 -5.62 -20.35 5.60
CA GLU A 149 -6.13 -20.38 4.23
C GLU A 149 -5.07 -19.98 3.19
N LEU A 150 -4.03 -19.28 3.62
CA LEU A 150 -2.93 -18.83 2.78
C LEU A 150 -1.76 -19.84 2.72
N ASP A 151 -1.80 -20.93 3.51
CA ASP A 151 -0.66 -21.82 3.73
C ASP A 151 -0.10 -22.40 2.42
N THR A 152 -0.93 -23.03 1.61
CA THR A 152 -0.50 -23.65 0.33
C THR A 152 0.14 -22.61 -0.59
N GLY A 153 -0.51 -21.45 -0.77
CA GLY A 153 0.00 -20.38 -1.65
C GLY A 153 1.32 -19.80 -1.14
N THR A 154 1.47 -19.63 0.18
CA THR A 154 2.70 -19.09 0.77
C THR A 154 3.87 -20.05 0.61
N ARG A 155 3.66 -21.34 0.87
CA ARG A 155 4.70 -22.37 0.68
C ARG A 155 5.13 -22.48 -0.78
N THR A 156 4.17 -22.41 -1.70
CA THR A 156 4.46 -22.38 -3.15
C THR A 156 5.31 -21.16 -3.52
N SER A 157 4.97 -19.99 -3.00
CA SER A 157 5.72 -18.74 -3.28
C SER A 157 7.14 -18.79 -2.68
N ILE A 158 7.30 -19.32 -1.46
CA ILE A 158 8.62 -19.51 -0.83
C ILE A 158 9.46 -20.48 -1.66
N ALA A 159 8.88 -21.60 -2.12
CA ALA A 159 9.59 -22.57 -2.95
C ALA A 159 10.01 -21.95 -4.31
N ALA A 160 9.14 -21.16 -4.94
CA ALA A 160 9.46 -20.47 -6.19
C ALA A 160 10.53 -19.37 -6.04
N ALA A 161 10.79 -18.89 -4.82
CA ALA A 161 11.81 -17.90 -4.52
C ALA A 161 13.10 -18.51 -3.90
N ALA A 162 13.22 -19.83 -3.78
CA ALA A 162 14.28 -20.53 -3.04
C ALA A 162 15.71 -20.18 -3.49
N ASP A 163 15.90 -19.80 -4.75
CA ASP A 163 17.22 -19.42 -5.29
C ASP A 163 17.70 -18.03 -4.78
N VAL A 164 16.81 -17.23 -4.21
CA VAL A 164 17.08 -15.83 -3.84
C VAL A 164 16.72 -15.48 -2.40
N ILE A 165 16.23 -16.47 -1.61
CA ILE A 165 15.93 -16.33 -0.16
C ILE A 165 16.37 -17.59 0.60
N ASP A 166 16.51 -17.50 1.93
CA ASP A 166 16.67 -18.66 2.82
C ASP A 166 15.30 -19.37 2.99
N GLY A 167 14.99 -20.28 2.05
CA GLY A 167 13.72 -21.00 2.01
C GLY A 167 13.40 -21.79 3.29
N PRO A 168 14.35 -22.60 3.84
CA PRO A 168 14.16 -23.30 5.11
C PRO A 168 13.82 -22.37 6.27
N ALA A 169 14.53 -21.25 6.43
CA ALA A 169 14.25 -20.27 7.48
C ALA A 169 12.90 -19.55 7.27
N ALA A 170 12.56 -19.22 6.03
CA ALA A 170 11.25 -18.64 5.70
C ALA A 170 10.11 -19.61 6.04
N LEU A 171 10.25 -20.91 5.74
CA LEU A 171 9.26 -21.94 6.10
C LEU A 171 9.13 -22.11 7.61
N ALA A 172 10.23 -22.02 8.37
CA ALA A 172 10.20 -22.08 9.83
C ALA A 172 9.47 -20.86 10.42
N ALA A 173 9.77 -19.65 9.93
CA ALA A 173 9.07 -18.43 10.32
C ALA A 173 7.58 -18.49 9.98
N TRP A 174 7.22 -19.01 8.79
CA TRP A 174 5.84 -19.23 8.39
C TRP A 174 5.10 -20.22 9.30
N ALA A 175 5.72 -21.37 9.60
CA ALA A 175 5.15 -22.35 10.51
C ALA A 175 4.95 -21.81 11.94
N SER A 176 5.81 -20.88 12.38
CA SER A 176 5.61 -20.14 13.64
C SER A 176 4.41 -19.22 13.58
N ALA A 177 4.26 -18.46 12.48
CA ALA A 177 3.13 -17.54 12.28
C ALA A 177 1.77 -18.27 12.24
N LEU A 178 1.72 -19.46 11.64
CA LEU A 178 0.51 -20.30 11.60
C LEU A 178 0.01 -20.73 13.00
N ARG A 179 0.87 -20.70 14.02
CA ARG A 179 0.48 -20.99 15.41
C ARG A 179 -0.04 -19.77 16.17
N ALA A 180 0.01 -18.58 15.56
CA ALA A 180 -0.57 -17.39 16.17
C ALA A 180 -2.10 -17.58 16.33
N PRO A 181 -2.68 -17.10 17.45
CA PRO A 181 -4.12 -17.11 17.60
C PRO A 181 -4.79 -16.35 16.47
N ALA A 182 -5.90 -16.91 15.96
CA ALA A 182 -6.72 -16.18 15.00
C ALA A 182 -7.23 -14.89 15.65
N TRP A 183 -7.36 -13.84 14.83
CA TRP A 183 -7.98 -12.62 15.32
C TRP A 183 -9.50 -12.80 15.40
N ASP A 184 -10.08 -12.44 16.53
CA ASP A 184 -11.50 -12.56 16.86
C ASP A 184 -12.14 -11.23 17.30
N GLY A 185 -11.35 -10.14 17.22
CA GLY A 185 -11.80 -8.81 17.58
C GLY A 185 -12.71 -8.14 16.54
N SER A 186 -13.25 -6.98 16.91
CA SER A 186 -14.01 -6.15 15.99
C SER A 186 -13.10 -5.56 14.90
N PRO A 187 -13.55 -5.52 13.64
CA PRO A 187 -12.76 -4.93 12.56
C PRO A 187 -12.50 -3.45 12.80
N VAL A 188 -11.26 -3.03 12.48
CA VAL A 188 -10.83 -1.63 12.50
C VAL A 188 -10.51 -1.17 11.09
N TRP A 189 -10.48 0.16 10.86
CA TRP A 189 -9.94 0.66 9.60
C TRP A 189 -8.47 0.31 9.48
N ILE A 190 -8.11 -0.25 8.33
CA ILE A 190 -6.74 -0.54 7.92
C ILE A 190 -6.50 0.01 6.52
N HIS A 191 -5.26 0.41 6.26
CA HIS A 191 -4.81 0.80 4.92
C HIS A 191 -4.62 -0.42 4.01
N ALA A 192 -4.15 -1.51 4.60
CA ALA A 192 -3.91 -2.83 4.00
C ALA A 192 -2.81 -2.90 2.92
N ASP A 193 -2.07 -1.80 2.66
CA ASP A 193 -0.95 -1.78 1.70
C ASP A 193 0.15 -0.78 2.11
N LEU A 194 0.56 -0.78 3.39
CA LEU A 194 1.61 0.10 3.92
C LEU A 194 3.00 -0.42 3.51
N LEU A 195 3.35 -0.22 2.25
CA LEU A 195 4.65 -0.55 1.67
C LEU A 195 5.43 0.72 1.33
N ARG A 196 6.76 0.59 1.18
CA ARG A 196 7.66 1.72 0.85
C ARG A 196 7.20 2.60 -0.32
N PRO A 197 6.67 2.08 -1.44
CA PRO A 197 6.17 2.91 -2.53
C PRO A 197 5.01 3.84 -2.16
N ASN A 198 4.22 3.46 -1.14
CA ASN A 198 3.04 4.20 -0.70
C ASN A 198 3.32 5.19 0.44
N LEU A 199 4.58 5.31 0.88
CA LEU A 199 5.04 6.21 1.92
C LEU A 199 5.89 7.31 1.30
N LEU A 200 5.45 8.57 1.36
CA LEU A 200 6.16 9.68 0.74
C LEU A 200 7.03 10.44 1.73
N VAL A 201 8.28 10.64 1.32
CA VAL A 201 9.32 11.33 2.09
C VAL A 201 9.61 12.69 1.45
N THR A 202 9.73 13.72 2.29
CA THR A 202 10.14 15.07 1.91
C THR A 202 11.03 15.63 3.01
N HIS A 203 12.18 16.19 2.65
CA HIS A 203 13.15 16.79 3.59
C HIS A 203 13.47 15.84 4.76
N GLY A 204 13.91 14.63 4.45
CA GLY A 204 14.34 13.63 5.43
C GLY A 204 13.24 13.02 6.30
N ARG A 205 11.96 13.36 6.10
CA ARG A 205 10.86 12.95 6.95
C ARG A 205 9.73 12.28 6.20
N LEU A 206 9.08 11.29 6.82
CA LEU A 206 7.80 10.76 6.36
C LEU A 206 6.73 11.86 6.45
N ARG A 207 6.02 12.09 5.34
CA ARG A 207 5.04 13.19 5.23
C ARG A 207 3.68 12.78 4.73
N ALA A 208 3.59 11.70 3.99
CA ALA A 208 2.30 11.26 3.46
C ALA A 208 2.22 9.74 3.30
N VAL A 209 1.00 9.25 3.34
CA VAL A 209 0.61 7.89 2.98
C VAL A 209 -0.35 7.98 1.80
N ILE A 210 -0.10 7.22 0.73
CA ILE A 210 -0.91 7.23 -0.50
C ILE A 210 -1.41 5.82 -0.83
N ASP A 211 -2.34 5.75 -1.78
CA ASP A 211 -2.92 4.51 -2.32
C ASP A 211 -3.82 3.76 -1.33
N PHE A 212 -4.95 4.38 -1.00
CA PHE A 212 -6.00 3.84 -0.14
C PHE A 212 -6.97 2.87 -0.85
N GLY A 213 -6.65 2.49 -2.07
CA GLY A 213 -7.50 1.58 -2.86
C GLY A 213 -7.74 0.22 -2.23
N SER A 214 -6.89 -0.21 -1.28
CA SER A 214 -7.05 -1.43 -0.49
C SER A 214 -7.63 -1.20 0.90
N ALA A 215 -7.85 0.06 1.31
CA ALA A 215 -8.30 0.39 2.66
C ALA A 215 -9.70 -0.13 2.96
N GLY A 216 -9.95 -0.50 4.22
CA GLY A 216 -11.26 -1.00 4.67
C GLY A 216 -11.21 -1.54 6.10
N ALA A 217 -12.25 -2.27 6.48
CA ALA A 217 -12.40 -2.87 7.79
C ALA A 217 -11.74 -4.26 7.84
N GLY A 218 -10.84 -4.50 8.80
CA GLY A 218 -10.12 -5.78 8.88
C GLY A 218 -9.30 -6.00 10.14
N ASP A 219 -8.47 -7.06 10.11
CA ASP A 219 -7.52 -7.39 11.18
C ASP A 219 -6.41 -6.32 11.27
N PRO A 220 -6.24 -5.67 12.43
CA PRO A 220 -5.19 -4.68 12.65
C PRO A 220 -3.77 -5.20 12.38
N ALA A 221 -3.52 -6.49 12.44
CA ALA A 221 -2.22 -7.09 12.11
C ALA A 221 -1.75 -6.75 10.69
N THR A 222 -2.67 -6.50 9.76
CA THR A 222 -2.32 -6.15 8.38
C THR A 222 -1.51 -4.84 8.28
N ASP A 223 -1.84 -3.84 9.09
CA ASP A 223 -1.10 -2.56 9.10
C ASP A 223 0.11 -2.55 10.05
N VAL A 224 0.50 -3.71 10.58
CA VAL A 224 1.76 -3.90 11.31
C VAL A 224 2.89 -4.38 10.38
N ILE A 225 2.59 -4.79 9.15
CA ILE A 225 3.60 -5.24 8.17
C ILE A 225 4.76 -4.26 7.91
N PRO A 226 4.63 -2.91 8.08
CA PRO A 226 5.75 -1.98 7.95
C PRO A 226 6.94 -2.31 8.85
N ALA A 227 6.72 -2.99 9.96
CA ALA A 227 7.78 -3.47 10.85
C ALA A 227 8.90 -4.20 10.08
N TRP A 228 8.55 -4.93 9.02
CA TRP A 228 9.50 -5.67 8.17
C TRP A 228 9.58 -5.14 6.75
N ALA A 229 8.47 -4.67 6.19
CA ALA A 229 8.43 -4.18 4.81
C ALA A 229 9.08 -2.80 4.63
N VAL A 230 9.11 -1.99 5.69
CA VAL A 230 9.62 -0.61 5.66
C VAL A 230 10.88 -0.45 6.48
N PHE A 231 10.85 -0.83 7.76
CA PHE A 231 11.87 -0.51 8.75
C PHE A 231 12.96 -1.58 8.89
N GLY A 232 14.12 -1.17 9.39
CA GLY A 232 15.13 -2.02 9.97
C GLY A 232 14.87 -2.28 11.47
N PRO A 233 15.79 -2.94 12.18
CA PRO A 233 15.57 -3.38 13.58
C PRO A 233 15.20 -2.24 14.54
N ALA A 234 15.86 -1.07 14.44
CA ALA A 234 15.60 0.07 15.34
C ALA A 234 14.24 0.71 15.11
N GLY A 235 13.87 0.92 13.84
CA GLY A 235 12.54 1.43 13.48
C GLY A 235 11.44 0.43 13.79
N ARG A 236 11.70 -0.89 13.58
CA ARG A 236 10.77 -1.98 13.93
C ARG A 236 10.42 -1.99 15.42
N ALA A 237 11.43 -1.90 16.28
CA ALA A 237 11.21 -1.84 17.74
C ALA A 237 10.38 -0.62 18.13
N ALA A 238 10.76 0.58 17.63
CA ALA A 238 10.01 1.81 17.91
C ALA A 238 8.56 1.74 17.40
N PHE A 239 8.32 1.13 16.24
CA PHE A 239 6.99 0.96 15.67
C PHE A 239 6.13 0.01 16.51
N ARG A 240 6.70 -1.14 16.96
CA ARG A 240 6.01 -2.10 17.83
C ARG A 240 5.61 -1.45 19.15
N ASP A 241 6.57 -0.80 19.81
CA ASP A 241 6.37 -0.16 21.11
C ASP A 241 5.30 0.95 21.03
N ALA A 242 5.37 1.80 20.01
CA ALA A 242 4.43 2.92 19.84
C ALA A 242 2.99 2.49 19.53
N LEU A 243 2.79 1.32 18.92
CA LEU A 243 1.48 0.74 18.65
C LEU A 243 0.97 -0.19 19.75
N ASP A 244 1.79 -0.47 20.78
CA ASP A 244 1.49 -1.41 21.85
C ASP A 244 1.01 -2.77 21.30
N VAL A 245 1.79 -3.33 20.37
CA VAL A 245 1.39 -4.54 19.63
C VAL A 245 1.63 -5.78 20.48
N ASP A 246 0.55 -6.51 20.80
CA ASP A 246 0.63 -7.79 21.50
C ASP A 246 1.32 -8.88 20.65
N ASP A 247 1.81 -9.93 21.31
CA ASP A 247 2.57 -11.00 20.66
C ASP A 247 1.74 -11.79 19.64
N GLY A 248 0.44 -11.96 19.86
CA GLY A 248 -0.45 -12.64 18.92
C GLY A 248 -0.60 -11.84 17.62
N THR A 249 -0.87 -10.55 17.75
CA THR A 249 -0.94 -9.60 16.61
C THR A 249 0.41 -9.51 15.89
N TRP A 250 1.53 -9.44 16.64
CA TRP A 250 2.88 -9.42 16.06
C TRP A 250 3.17 -10.65 15.21
N ARG A 251 2.87 -11.85 15.72
CA ARG A 251 3.09 -13.11 14.98
C ARG A 251 2.20 -13.21 13.75
N ARG A 252 0.92 -12.80 13.83
CA ARG A 252 0.05 -12.74 12.63
C ARG A 252 0.59 -11.77 11.59
N ALA A 253 0.99 -10.56 12.02
CA ALA A 253 1.54 -9.54 11.13
C ALA A 253 2.83 -9.99 10.44
N ARG A 254 3.73 -10.67 11.17
CA ARG A 254 4.93 -11.28 10.62
C ARG A 254 4.59 -12.32 9.54
N GLY A 255 3.57 -13.13 9.78
CA GLY A 255 3.05 -14.06 8.78
C GLY A 255 2.47 -13.37 7.55
N ILE A 256 1.68 -12.31 7.72
CA ILE A 256 1.13 -11.51 6.61
C ILE A 256 2.26 -10.89 5.79
N ALA A 257 3.26 -10.30 6.44
CA ALA A 257 4.43 -9.70 5.79
C ALA A 257 5.21 -10.75 4.96
N LEU A 258 5.44 -11.93 5.53
CA LEU A 258 6.13 -13.03 4.83
C LEU A 258 5.34 -13.55 3.64
N HIS A 259 4.02 -13.77 3.80
CA HIS A 259 3.14 -14.19 2.71
C HIS A 259 3.19 -13.21 1.54
N GLN A 260 2.98 -11.92 1.82
CA GLN A 260 2.99 -10.89 0.79
C GLN A 260 4.34 -10.78 0.12
N ALA A 261 5.43 -10.74 0.89
CA ALA A 261 6.78 -10.59 0.38
C ALA A 261 7.22 -11.78 -0.48
N ALA A 262 6.94 -13.02 -0.05
CA ALA A 262 7.26 -14.22 -0.81
C ALA A 262 6.54 -14.24 -2.16
N ALA A 263 5.27 -13.80 -2.22
CA ALA A 263 4.50 -13.73 -3.45
C ALA A 263 5.01 -12.65 -4.43
N LEU A 264 5.52 -11.51 -3.92
CA LEU A 264 6.07 -10.43 -4.76
C LEU A 264 7.30 -10.88 -5.56
N ILE A 265 8.13 -11.76 -5.01
CA ILE A 265 9.41 -12.15 -5.61
C ILE A 265 9.23 -12.80 -6.98
N PRO A 266 8.54 -13.95 -7.13
CA PRO A 266 8.35 -14.59 -8.43
C PRO A 266 7.43 -13.78 -9.34
N TYR A 267 6.40 -13.12 -8.78
CA TYR A 267 5.44 -12.36 -9.58
C TYR A 267 6.08 -11.17 -10.31
N TYR A 268 7.02 -10.48 -9.66
CA TYR A 268 7.66 -9.29 -10.21
C TYR A 268 9.10 -9.51 -10.67
N ALA A 269 9.59 -10.73 -10.69
CA ALA A 269 10.97 -11.06 -11.04
C ALA A 269 11.45 -10.39 -12.34
N VAL A 270 10.59 -10.33 -13.36
CA VAL A 270 10.89 -9.76 -14.68
C VAL A 270 10.24 -8.39 -14.87
N SER A 271 8.95 -8.26 -14.50
CA SER A 271 8.15 -7.07 -14.84
C SER A 271 8.46 -5.87 -13.96
N ASN A 272 8.88 -6.06 -12.70
CA ASN A 272 9.24 -5.00 -11.77
C ASN A 272 10.30 -5.46 -10.75
N PRO A 273 11.60 -5.48 -11.13
CA PRO A 273 12.68 -5.94 -10.26
C PRO A 273 12.78 -5.19 -8.92
N GLY A 274 12.31 -3.94 -8.87
CA GLY A 274 12.25 -3.14 -7.63
C GLY A 274 11.28 -3.73 -6.60
N PHE A 275 10.10 -4.17 -7.02
CA PHE A 275 9.16 -4.88 -6.14
C PHE A 275 9.67 -6.26 -5.73
N ALA A 276 10.32 -7.00 -6.63
CA ALA A 276 10.96 -8.25 -6.27
C ALA A 276 12.08 -8.05 -5.22
N ALA A 277 12.86 -6.97 -5.33
CA ALA A 277 13.87 -6.61 -4.33
C ALA A 277 13.25 -6.25 -2.97
N LEU A 278 12.12 -5.51 -2.97
CA LEU A 278 11.36 -5.23 -1.75
C LEU A 278 10.89 -6.53 -1.08
N GLY A 279 10.38 -7.49 -1.87
CA GLY A 279 10.01 -8.81 -1.37
C GLY A 279 11.18 -9.52 -0.69
N ARG A 280 12.34 -9.61 -1.35
CA ARG A 280 13.56 -10.24 -0.77
C ARG A 280 13.99 -9.58 0.52
N ARG A 281 14.05 -8.23 0.55
CA ARG A 281 14.38 -7.48 1.76
C ARG A 281 13.41 -7.83 2.90
N THR A 282 12.11 -7.80 2.64
CA THR A 282 11.09 -8.08 3.66
C THR A 282 11.22 -9.51 4.21
N VAL A 283 11.45 -10.51 3.36
CA VAL A 283 11.70 -11.90 3.80
C VAL A 283 12.93 -11.96 4.70
N THR A 284 14.03 -11.28 4.34
CA THR A 284 15.25 -11.22 5.16
C THR A 284 14.97 -10.62 6.53
N GLU A 285 14.24 -9.51 6.60
CA GLU A 285 13.87 -8.85 7.87
C GLU A 285 12.94 -9.72 8.73
N VAL A 286 12.00 -10.44 8.12
CA VAL A 286 11.14 -11.40 8.83
C VAL A 286 11.95 -12.54 9.43
N ILE A 287 12.90 -13.11 8.67
CA ILE A 287 13.76 -14.20 9.15
C ILE A 287 14.66 -13.73 10.29
N ALA A 288 15.22 -12.52 10.18
CA ALA A 288 16.08 -11.96 11.23
C ALA A 288 15.29 -11.76 12.54
N ASP A 289 14.10 -11.18 12.47
CA ASP A 289 13.21 -10.99 13.63
C ASP A 289 12.77 -12.33 14.24
N PHE A 290 12.42 -13.31 13.42
CA PHE A 290 12.02 -14.64 13.88
C PHE A 290 13.14 -15.37 14.64
N ARG A 291 14.39 -15.15 14.28
CA ARG A 291 15.56 -15.77 14.97
C ARG A 291 15.87 -15.16 16.33
N THR A 292 15.32 -13.98 16.61
CA THR A 292 15.50 -13.27 17.90
C THR A 292 14.33 -13.42 18.86
N ASP A 293 13.22 -14.03 18.42
CA ASP A 293 11.99 -14.27 19.16
C ASP A 293 12.04 -15.64 19.87
#